data_9a291686a3454ff0a547a87e341c9a42
#
_entry.id   9a291686a3454ff0a547a87e341c9a42
#
_cell.length_a   1.000
_cell.length_b   1.000
_cell.length_c   1.000
_cell.angle_alpha   90.00
_cell.angle_beta   90.00
_cell.angle_gamma   90.00
#
_symmetry.space_group_name_H-M   'P 1'
#
loop_
_entity.id
_entity.type
_entity.pdbx_description
1 polymer ?
#
loop_
_entity_poly.entity_id
_entity_poly.type
_entity_poly.pdbx_seq_one_letter_code
_entity_poly.pdbx_strand_id
1 'polypeptide(L)'
;MIEYSDDQLSIVLDALERIEMNLTAAVVSNDLAFQQKILGHTVNGTTYTGMRARTTGAPQNHWFGPSGDPRAAGIGTPEAIINTWSGHREIIHDIGPIKTDWNIPESQ
;
A
#
# COMPACT_ATOMS: atom_id res chain seq x y z
N MET A 1 -16.67 -12.74 15.25
CA MET A 1 -15.44 -13.42 15.72
C MET A 1 -15.47 -14.84 15.20
N ILE A 2 -14.37 -15.33 14.67
CA ILE A 2 -14.24 -16.69 14.12
C ILE A 2 -13.19 -17.42 14.96
N GLU A 3 -13.53 -18.59 15.46
CA GLU A 3 -12.59 -19.47 16.16
C GLU A 3 -12.10 -20.55 15.20
N TYR A 4 -10.85 -20.93 15.31
CA TYR A 4 -10.24 -21.98 14.51
C TYR A 4 -9.15 -22.71 15.32
N SER A 5 -8.88 -23.94 14.94
CA SER A 5 -7.82 -24.76 15.52
C SER A 5 -6.51 -24.58 14.73
N ASP A 6 -5.38 -24.96 15.31
CA ASP A 6 -4.06 -24.78 14.70
C ASP A 6 -3.92 -25.46 13.33
N ASP A 7 -4.59 -26.59 13.13
CA ASP A 7 -4.62 -27.32 11.86
C ASP A 7 -5.41 -26.59 10.76
N GLN A 8 -6.28 -25.65 11.12
CA GLN A 8 -7.07 -24.82 10.20
C GLN A 8 -6.40 -23.48 9.86
N LEU A 9 -5.28 -23.18 10.47
CA LEU A 9 -4.63 -21.88 10.30
C LEU A 9 -4.29 -21.56 8.82
N SER A 10 -3.83 -22.54 8.06
CA SER A 10 -3.53 -22.34 6.63
C SER A 10 -4.77 -21.94 5.83
N ILE A 11 -5.91 -22.55 6.12
CA ILE A 11 -7.19 -22.21 5.48
C ILE A 11 -7.60 -20.78 5.80
N VAL A 12 -7.41 -20.37 7.04
CA VAL A 12 -7.71 -18.99 7.49
C VAL A 12 -6.80 -17.98 6.78
N LEU A 13 -5.52 -18.26 6.67
CA LEU A 13 -4.56 -17.38 5.99
C LEU A 13 -4.87 -17.25 4.50
N ASP A 14 -5.21 -18.35 3.82
CA ASP A 14 -5.63 -18.32 2.41
C ASP A 14 -6.91 -17.52 2.22
N ALA A 15 -7.85 -17.62 3.15
CA ALA A 15 -9.08 -16.83 3.09
C ALA A 15 -8.80 -15.33 3.29
N LEU A 16 -7.89 -14.98 4.21
CA LEU A 16 -7.49 -13.59 4.45
C LEU A 16 -6.77 -12.98 3.24
N GLU A 17 -5.94 -13.74 2.55
CA GLU A 17 -5.26 -13.27 1.34
C GLU A 17 -6.24 -12.91 0.21
N ARG A 18 -7.37 -13.61 0.13
CA ARG A 18 -8.41 -13.36 -0.88
C ARG A 18 -9.29 -12.13 -0.59
N ILE A 19 -9.17 -11.55 0.58
CA ILE A 19 -9.87 -10.31 0.91
C ILE A 19 -9.21 -9.17 0.13
N GLU A 20 -10.00 -8.41 -0.61
CA GLU A 20 -9.53 -7.23 -1.30
C GLU A 20 -9.20 -6.11 -0.31
N MET A 21 -8.30 -5.20 -0.71
CA MET A 21 -7.96 -4.01 0.06
C MET A 21 -7.31 -4.31 1.43
N ASN A 22 -6.33 -5.19 1.44
CA ASN A 22 -5.59 -5.62 2.64
C ASN A 22 -4.81 -4.46 3.31
N LEU A 23 -5.50 -3.60 4.03
CA LEU A 23 -4.93 -2.39 4.63
C LEU A 23 -4.06 -2.73 5.84
N THR A 24 -4.66 -3.24 6.90
CA THR A 24 -3.95 -3.56 8.14
C THR A 24 -4.30 -4.94 8.67
N ALA A 25 -3.33 -5.54 9.32
CA ALA A 25 -3.50 -6.76 10.11
C ALA A 25 -2.88 -6.57 11.49
N ALA A 26 -3.27 -7.41 12.43
CA ALA A 26 -2.67 -7.45 13.75
C ALA A 26 -2.54 -8.89 14.23
N VAL A 27 -1.42 -9.20 14.88
CA VAL A 27 -1.22 -10.47 15.57
C VAL A 27 -0.87 -10.22 17.03
N VAL A 28 -1.64 -10.82 17.92
CA VAL A 28 -1.45 -10.73 19.38
C VAL A 28 -1.14 -12.14 19.89
N SER A 29 0.11 -12.43 20.11
CA SER A 29 0.58 -13.72 20.60
C SER A 29 1.95 -13.56 21.26
N ASN A 30 2.24 -14.39 22.25
CA ASN A 30 3.57 -14.54 22.83
C ASN A 30 4.40 -15.64 22.15
N ASP A 31 3.78 -16.43 21.28
CA ASP A 31 4.45 -17.48 20.53
C ASP A 31 5.12 -16.87 19.30
N LEU A 32 6.46 -16.84 19.33
CA LEU A 32 7.25 -16.28 18.21
C LEU A 32 7.11 -17.08 16.91
N ALA A 33 6.98 -18.40 17.00
CA ALA A 33 6.79 -19.24 15.82
C ALA A 33 5.46 -18.95 15.15
N PHE A 34 4.40 -18.79 15.92
CA PHE A 34 3.09 -18.37 15.44
C PHE A 34 3.13 -16.97 14.83
N GLN A 35 3.77 -16.00 15.50
CA GLN A 35 3.93 -14.66 14.94
C GLN A 35 4.65 -14.68 13.58
N GLN A 36 5.76 -15.39 13.48
CA GLN A 36 6.53 -15.51 12.22
C GLN A 36 5.71 -16.13 11.11
N LYS A 37 4.91 -17.13 11.41
CA LYS A 37 4.01 -17.76 10.45
C LYS A 37 2.96 -16.77 9.94
N ILE A 38 2.33 -16.01 10.82
CA ILE A 38 1.35 -14.98 10.44
C ILE A 38 2.01 -13.88 9.59
N LEU A 39 3.15 -13.34 10.05
CA LEU A 39 3.86 -12.28 9.34
C LEU A 39 4.34 -12.70 7.95
N GLY A 40 4.72 -13.97 7.79
CA GLY A 40 5.16 -14.51 6.50
C GLY A 40 4.04 -14.74 5.49
N HIS A 41 2.78 -14.80 5.93
CA HIS A 41 1.64 -15.11 5.06
C HIS A 41 0.66 -13.95 4.89
N THR A 42 0.74 -12.91 5.72
CA THR A 42 -0.13 -11.73 5.58
C THR A 42 0.37 -10.82 4.47
N VAL A 43 -0.55 -10.31 3.67
CA VAL A 43 -0.27 -9.41 2.53
C VAL A 43 -0.73 -7.97 2.79
N ASN A 44 -1.02 -7.64 4.03
CA ASN A 44 -1.47 -6.30 4.41
C ASN A 44 -0.34 -5.26 4.26
N GLY A 45 -0.68 -4.05 3.91
CA GLY A 45 0.28 -2.95 3.80
C GLY A 45 0.97 -2.63 5.13
N THR A 46 0.28 -2.84 6.25
CA THR A 46 0.83 -2.69 7.60
C THR A 46 0.36 -3.84 8.48
N THR A 47 1.29 -4.46 9.19
CA THR A 47 0.96 -5.49 10.17
C THR A 47 1.54 -5.11 11.53
N TYR A 48 0.68 -5.09 12.54
CA TYR A 48 1.05 -4.78 13.93
C TYR A 48 1.23 -6.05 14.74
N THR A 49 2.14 -6.03 15.69
CA THR A 49 2.34 -7.12 16.65
C THR A 49 2.30 -6.60 18.08
N GLY A 50 1.85 -7.46 19.02
CA GLY A 50 1.84 -7.17 20.45
C GLY A 50 0.50 -6.71 21.00
N MET A 51 0.49 -6.39 22.30
CA MET A 51 -0.74 -6.02 23.03
C MET A 51 -1.46 -4.79 22.48
N ARG A 52 -0.71 -3.86 21.90
CA ARG A 52 -1.23 -2.61 21.32
C ARG A 52 -1.24 -2.66 19.79
N ALA A 53 -1.41 -3.84 19.25
CA ALA A 53 -1.41 -4.10 17.81
C ALA A 53 -2.61 -3.44 17.11
N ARG A 54 -2.58 -2.13 16.98
CA ARG A 54 -3.64 -1.33 16.37
C ARG A 54 -3.11 0.00 15.86
N THR A 55 -3.76 0.55 14.87
CA THR A 55 -3.42 1.83 14.22
C THR A 55 -3.29 2.98 15.22
N THR A 56 -4.22 3.12 16.16
CA THR A 56 -4.22 4.20 17.15
C THR A 56 -3.08 4.14 18.17
N GLY A 57 -2.42 3.00 18.30
CA GLY A 57 -1.26 2.81 19.17
C GLY A 57 0.08 2.93 18.46
N ALA A 58 0.07 3.12 17.16
CA ALA A 58 1.28 3.18 16.36
C ALA A 58 1.95 4.55 16.38
N PRO A 59 3.25 4.65 16.07
CA PRO A 59 3.92 5.91 15.83
C PRO A 59 3.23 6.72 14.73
N GLN A 60 3.24 8.04 14.84
CA GLN A 60 2.56 8.93 13.90
C GLN A 60 3.20 8.97 12.51
N ASN A 61 4.47 8.59 12.39
CA ASN A 61 5.23 8.69 11.15
C ASN A 61 5.65 7.31 10.65
N HIS A 62 4.67 6.51 10.26
CA HIS A 62 4.90 5.20 9.64
C HIS A 62 4.02 5.02 8.42
N TRP A 63 4.35 4.05 7.57
CA TRP A 63 3.53 3.69 6.43
C TRP A 63 2.14 3.21 6.89
N PHE A 64 1.13 3.67 6.20
CA PHE A 64 -0.24 3.24 6.40
C PHE A 64 -0.96 3.25 5.05
N GLY A 65 -1.16 2.10 4.48
CA GLY A 65 -1.79 1.98 3.18
C GLY A 65 -1.99 0.53 2.75
N PRO A 66 -2.76 0.30 1.69
CA PRO A 66 -3.00 -1.04 1.18
C PRO A 66 -1.73 -1.65 0.59
N SER A 67 -1.63 -2.98 0.66
CA SER A 67 -0.57 -3.72 0.00
C SER A 67 -0.78 -3.75 -1.51
N GLY A 68 0.33 -3.74 -2.25
CA GLY A 68 0.32 -3.94 -3.69
C GLY A 68 -0.24 -2.81 -4.53
N ASP A 69 -0.50 -1.65 -3.94
CA ASP A 69 -0.92 -0.48 -4.73
C ASP A 69 0.29 0.09 -5.49
N PRO A 70 0.29 0.02 -6.83
CA PRO A 70 1.43 0.50 -7.64
C PRO A 70 1.65 2.01 -7.56
N ARG A 71 0.66 2.76 -7.08
CA ARG A 71 0.77 4.21 -6.84
C ARG A 71 1.39 4.52 -5.49
N ALA A 72 1.72 3.50 -4.70
CA ALA A 72 2.12 3.64 -3.30
C ALA A 72 1.10 4.46 -2.48
N ALA A 73 -0.19 4.28 -2.79
CA ALA A 73 -1.26 4.99 -2.13
C ALA A 73 -1.27 4.67 -0.64
N GLY A 74 -1.16 5.69 0.18
CA GLY A 74 -1.14 5.54 1.62
C GLY A 74 -1.08 6.88 2.33
N ILE A 75 -1.03 6.81 3.64
CA ILE A 75 -0.86 7.95 4.54
C ILE A 75 0.18 7.59 5.60
N GLY A 76 0.57 8.55 6.42
CA GLY A 76 1.49 8.33 7.54
C GLY A 76 2.92 8.74 7.26
N THR A 77 3.30 8.95 6.01
CA THR A 77 4.58 9.54 5.61
C THR A 77 4.38 10.67 4.60
N PRO A 78 5.27 11.68 4.54
CA PRO A 78 5.18 12.73 3.53
C PRO A 78 5.16 12.17 2.09
N GLU A 79 5.96 11.17 1.80
CA GLU A 79 6.03 10.53 0.50
C GLU A 79 4.69 9.88 0.11
N ALA A 80 4.06 9.15 1.02
CA ALA A 80 2.77 8.53 0.79
C ALA A 80 1.69 9.57 0.47
N ILE A 81 1.69 10.69 1.19
CA ILE A 81 0.74 11.79 0.96
C ILE A 81 0.97 12.43 -0.40
N ILE A 82 2.21 12.72 -0.76
CA ILE A 82 2.56 13.28 -2.07
C ILE A 82 2.09 12.35 -3.20
N ASN A 83 2.40 11.07 -3.10
CA ASN A 83 2.03 10.09 -4.13
C ASN A 83 0.52 9.87 -4.26
N THR A 84 -0.21 10.02 -3.16
CA THR A 84 -1.68 9.82 -3.15
C THR A 84 -2.44 11.05 -3.65
N TRP A 85 -2.02 12.25 -3.24
CA TRP A 85 -2.77 13.48 -3.44
C TRP A 85 -2.24 14.38 -4.55
N SER A 86 -1.10 14.03 -5.15
CA SER A 86 -0.53 14.78 -6.25
C SER A 86 -0.25 13.89 -7.46
N GLY A 87 -0.27 14.49 -8.63
CA GLY A 87 0.09 13.84 -9.88
C GLY A 87 1.30 14.51 -10.50
N HIS A 88 2.12 13.72 -11.18
CA HIS A 88 3.18 14.28 -12.00
C HIS A 88 2.56 15.06 -13.15
N ARG A 89 3.04 16.29 -13.36
CA ARG A 89 2.69 17.12 -14.51
C ARG A 89 3.95 17.66 -15.14
N GLU A 90 4.06 17.49 -16.43
CA GLU A 90 5.14 18.00 -17.21
C GLU A 90 4.63 19.10 -18.15
N ILE A 91 5.35 20.20 -18.24
CA ILE A 91 5.06 21.29 -19.13
C ILE A 91 6.30 21.53 -19.99
N ILE A 92 6.15 21.37 -21.28
CA ILE A 92 7.22 21.58 -22.25
C ILE A 92 6.89 22.87 -23.03
N HIS A 93 7.81 23.82 -22.98
CA HIS A 93 7.69 25.06 -23.73
C HIS A 93 8.56 25.01 -24.96
N ASP A 94 7.98 25.22 -26.12
CA ASP A 94 8.75 25.53 -27.33
C ASP A 94 9.21 26.99 -27.25
N ILE A 95 10.47 27.22 -27.56
CA ILE A 95 11.10 28.54 -27.49
C ILE A 95 11.10 29.18 -28.89
N GLY A 96 10.39 30.26 -29.01
CA GLY A 96 10.37 31.05 -30.23
C GLY A 96 9.00 31.62 -30.58
N PRO A 97 8.93 32.57 -31.50
CA PRO A 97 7.66 33.13 -31.92
C PRO A 97 6.84 32.11 -32.71
N ILE A 98 5.54 32.08 -32.47
CA ILE A 98 4.61 31.31 -33.29
C ILE A 98 4.50 31.96 -34.66
N LYS A 99 4.89 31.22 -35.71
CA LYS A 99 4.72 31.66 -37.10
C LYS A 99 3.31 31.36 -37.57
N THR A 100 2.70 32.27 -38.30
CA THR A 100 1.35 32.10 -38.84
C THR A 100 1.34 31.51 -40.24
N ASP A 101 2.51 31.41 -40.89
CA ASP A 101 2.72 30.98 -42.28
C ASP A 101 3.39 29.60 -42.40
N TRP A 102 3.45 28.82 -41.33
CA TRP A 102 4.07 27.52 -41.40
C TRP A 102 3.15 26.46 -42.05
N ASN A 103 3.72 25.57 -42.80
CA ASN A 103 3.04 24.47 -43.45
C ASN A 103 3.27 23.16 -42.69
N ILE A 104 2.25 22.33 -42.66
CA ILE A 104 2.38 20.98 -42.10
C ILE A 104 3.24 20.16 -43.08
N PRO A 105 4.38 19.59 -42.62
CA PRO A 105 5.17 18.73 -43.48
C PRO A 105 4.37 17.53 -43.97
N GLU A 106 4.63 17.06 -45.15
CA GLU A 106 4.05 15.83 -45.66
C GLU A 106 4.49 14.65 -44.76
N SER A 107 3.57 13.75 -44.47
CA SER A 107 3.88 12.55 -43.69
C SER A 107 4.82 11.64 -44.49
N GLN A 108 5.88 11.25 -43.86
CA GLN A 108 6.84 10.31 -44.43
C GLN A 108 6.39 8.86 -44.19
#